data_9a634a54c7a466661e9fae65836b335b
#
_entry.id   9a634a54c7a466661e9fae65836b335b
#
_cell.length_a   1.000
_cell.length_b   1.000
_cell.length_c   1.000
_cell.angle_alpha   90.00
_cell.angle_beta   90.00
_cell.angle_gamma   90.00
#
_symmetry.space_group_name_H-M   'P 1'
#
loop_
_entity.id
_entity.type
_entity.pdbx_description
1 polymer ?
#
loop_
_entity_poly.entity_id
_entity_poly.type
_entity_poly.pdbx_seq_one_letter_code
_entity_poly.pdbx_strand_id
1 'polypeptide(L)'
;MILTSMFFFVSCKKDAVPTLTIATTTVDGTANANGEYIITGHISSSARLAKVVLTKEGQTTPLLTDDSTAKNKNEYDYSYLLTGITANTYIVIDVYDQAGGKITKRFLIKK
;
A
#
# COMPACT_ATOMS: atom_id res chain seq x y z
N MET A 1 -41.95 -21.43 -7.05
CA MET A 1 -41.40 -21.06 -7.09
C MET A 1 -40.42 -20.86 -7.10
N ILE A 2 -40.40 -20.85 -7.01
CA ILE A 2 -39.60 -20.30 -6.96
C ILE A 2 -38.62 -19.95 -7.00
N LEU A 3 -38.54 -19.86 -7.18
CA LEU A 3 -37.69 -19.20 -7.14
C LEU A 3 -36.83 -18.78 -7.08
N THR A 4 -36.95 -18.80 -7.21
CA THR A 4 -36.15 -18.07 -7.11
C THR A 4 -35.24 -17.78 -7.00
N SER A 5 -35.36 -17.80 -7.06
CA SER A 5 -34.47 -17.13 -6.88
C SER A 5 -33.49 -16.99 -6.84
N MET A 6 -33.61 -17.13 -7.00
CA MET A 6 -32.76 -16.60 -6.90
C MET A 6 -31.84 -16.31 -7.00
N PHE A 7 -31.95 -16.28 -7.13
CA PHE A 7 -31.21 -15.50 -7.12
C PHE A 7 -30.33 -15.23 -7.02
N PHE A 8 -30.38 -15.23 -7.21
CA PHE A 8 -29.70 -14.45 -7.07
C PHE A 8 -28.80 -14.27 -6.96
N PHE A 9 -28.77 -14.32 -7.22
CA PHE A 9 -28.07 -13.62 -7.06
C PHE A 9 -27.24 -13.39 -7.16
N VAL A 10 -27.24 -13.50 -7.34
CA VAL A 10 -26.65 -12.82 -7.38
C VAL A 10 -25.97 -12.48 -7.49
N SER A 11 -25.93 -12.39 -7.53
CA SER A 11 -25.38 -11.70 -7.52
C SER A 11 -24.62 -11.36 -7.45
N CYS A 12 -24.56 -11.15 -7.51
CA CYS A 12 -23.88 -10.60 -7.31
C CYS A 12 -23.01 -10.47 -7.28
N LYS A 13 -22.91 -10.36 -7.11
CA LYS A 13 -22.20 -10.19 -7.14
C LYS A 13 -21.33 -9.93 -7.55
N LYS A 14 -20.99 -10.03 -7.75
CA LYS A 14 -19.99 -9.66 -8.10
C LYS A 14 -19.38 -8.60 -8.02
N ASP A 15 -19.44 -8.36 -8.21
CA ASP A 15 -18.96 -7.05 -8.28
C ASP A 15 -18.38 -6.55 -7.01
N ALA A 16 -18.44 -6.94 -6.05
CA ALA A 16 -18.07 -6.35 -4.80
C ALA A 16 -16.63 -6.62 -4.37
N VAL A 17 -15.77 -7.05 -5.27
CA VAL A 17 -14.35 -7.21 -4.94
C VAL A 17 -13.69 -5.83 -4.90
N PRO A 18 -13.23 -5.35 -3.74
CA PRO A 18 -12.54 -4.07 -3.67
C PRO A 18 -11.26 -4.07 -4.50
N THR A 19 -10.97 -2.95 -5.13
CA THR A 19 -9.75 -2.76 -5.89
C THR A 19 -8.75 -2.00 -5.02
N LEU A 20 -7.56 -2.53 -4.87
CA LEU A 20 -6.48 -1.90 -4.13
C LEU A 20 -5.24 -1.91 -5.00
N THR A 21 -4.72 -0.73 -5.34
CA THR A 21 -3.57 -0.60 -6.21
C THR A 21 -2.58 0.42 -5.67
N ILE A 22 -1.30 0.20 -5.97
CA ILE A 22 -0.24 1.17 -5.71
C ILE A 22 0.35 1.55 -7.06
N ALA A 23 0.33 2.85 -7.38
CA ALA A 23 0.98 3.39 -8.56
C ALA A 23 2.19 4.22 -8.13
N THR A 24 3.35 3.91 -8.71
CA THR A 24 4.56 4.71 -8.52
C THR A 24 5.15 4.98 -9.89
N THR A 25 5.81 6.13 -10.03
CA THR A 25 6.47 6.47 -11.29
C THR A 25 7.80 5.74 -11.45
N THR A 26 8.38 5.27 -10.35
CA THR A 26 9.66 4.56 -10.35
C THR A 26 9.58 3.36 -9.44
N VAL A 27 10.49 2.41 -9.66
CA VAL A 27 10.64 1.22 -8.81
C VAL A 27 11.92 1.28 -8.00
N ASP A 28 12.71 2.32 -8.19
CA ASP A 28 13.94 2.55 -7.41
C ASP A 28 14.24 4.04 -7.31
N GLY A 29 15.11 4.38 -6.39
CA GLY A 29 15.61 5.72 -6.19
C GLY A 29 16.97 5.68 -5.51
N THR A 30 17.57 6.85 -5.31
CA THR A 30 18.90 6.98 -4.72
C THR A 30 18.83 7.90 -3.50
N ALA A 31 19.34 7.43 -2.37
CA ALA A 31 19.42 8.23 -1.16
C ALA A 31 20.44 9.36 -1.35
N ASN A 32 20.24 10.45 -0.61
CA ASN A 32 21.19 11.56 -0.64
C ASN A 32 22.45 11.23 0.20
N ALA A 33 23.37 12.19 0.28
CA ALA A 33 24.62 11.99 0.99
C ALA A 33 24.42 11.72 2.49
N ASN A 34 23.30 12.13 3.04
CA ASN A 34 22.97 11.93 4.46
C ASN A 34 22.23 10.62 4.71
N GLY A 35 22.02 9.80 3.67
CA GLY A 35 21.26 8.55 3.81
C GLY A 35 19.77 8.76 3.92
N GLU A 36 19.24 9.84 3.32
CA GLU A 36 17.83 10.16 3.36
C GLU A 36 17.19 9.97 2.00
N TYR A 37 15.95 9.53 1.98
CA TYR A 37 15.18 9.38 0.77
C TYR A 37 13.70 9.61 1.06
N ILE A 38 13.03 10.39 0.21
CA ILE A 38 11.57 10.56 0.31
C ILE A 38 10.93 9.62 -0.69
N ILE A 39 10.23 8.61 -0.17
CA ILE A 39 9.50 7.67 -1.00
C ILE A 39 8.07 8.18 -1.21
N THR A 40 7.63 8.20 -2.47
CA THR A 40 6.33 8.74 -2.84
C THR A 40 5.59 7.75 -3.73
N GLY A 41 4.28 7.87 -3.76
CA GLY A 41 3.43 7.08 -4.64
C GLY A 41 1.97 7.40 -4.42
N HIS A 42 1.12 6.79 -5.25
CA HIS A 42 -0.32 6.98 -5.19
C HIS A 42 -1.00 5.64 -4.92
N ILE A 43 -1.92 5.65 -3.99
CA ILE A 43 -2.70 4.46 -3.64
C ILE A 43 -4.16 4.73 -3.96
N SER A 44 -4.80 3.77 -4.63
CA SER A 44 -6.24 3.82 -4.90
C SER A 44 -6.90 2.58 -4.32
N SER A 45 -8.04 2.77 -3.69
CA SER A 45 -8.81 1.67 -3.13
C SER A 45 -10.31 1.96 -3.22
N SER A 46 -11.08 1.00 -3.71
CA SER A 46 -12.55 1.13 -3.71
C SER A 46 -13.11 0.96 -2.31
N ALA A 47 -12.49 0.14 -1.48
CA ALA A 47 -12.69 0.16 -0.03
C ALA A 47 -11.76 1.23 0.55
N ARG A 48 -12.10 1.75 1.71
CA ARG A 48 -11.26 2.78 2.33
C ARG A 48 -10.00 2.16 2.88
N LEU A 49 -8.92 2.92 2.86
CA LEU A 49 -7.65 2.47 3.40
C LEU A 49 -7.72 2.31 4.90
N ALA A 50 -7.01 1.31 5.42
CA ALA A 50 -6.85 1.10 6.85
C ALA A 50 -5.49 1.60 7.31
N LYS A 51 -4.42 1.21 6.62
CA LYS A 51 -3.06 1.65 6.98
C LYS A 51 -2.07 1.36 5.86
N VAL A 52 -0.92 2.03 5.96
CA VAL A 52 0.25 1.79 5.11
C VAL A 52 1.42 1.46 6.03
N VAL A 53 2.15 0.38 5.72
CA VAL A 53 3.29 -0.06 6.53
C VAL A 53 4.51 -0.17 5.64
N LEU A 54 5.60 0.47 6.05
CA LEU A 54 6.88 0.37 5.37
C LEU A 54 7.83 -0.42 6.26
N THR A 55 8.44 -1.46 5.68
CA THR A 55 9.38 -2.32 6.41
C THR A 55 10.64 -2.48 5.57
N LYS A 56 11.79 -2.42 6.22
CA LYS A 56 13.06 -2.74 5.58
C LYS A 56 13.11 -4.26 5.37
N GLU A 57 13.40 -4.68 4.15
CA GLU A 57 13.44 -6.10 3.84
C GLU A 57 14.41 -6.85 4.77
N GLY A 58 13.95 -7.96 5.28
CA GLY A 58 14.72 -8.77 6.23
C GLY A 58 14.48 -8.41 7.69
N GLN A 59 13.73 -7.35 7.97
CA GLN A 59 13.41 -6.97 9.34
C GLN A 59 11.94 -7.25 9.64
N THR A 60 11.63 -7.42 10.91
CA THR A 60 10.26 -7.68 11.37
C THR A 60 9.59 -6.43 11.93
N THR A 61 10.38 -5.44 12.35
CA THR A 61 9.85 -4.20 12.91
C THR A 61 9.65 -3.19 11.78
N PRO A 62 8.45 -2.62 11.61
CA PRO A 62 8.22 -1.61 10.58
C PRO A 62 9.06 -0.36 10.80
N LEU A 63 9.53 0.23 9.69
CA LEU A 63 10.16 1.54 9.72
C LEU A 63 9.12 2.62 10.00
N LEU A 64 7.90 2.44 9.47
CA LEU A 64 6.83 3.42 9.55
C LEU A 64 5.50 2.70 9.42
N THR A 65 4.54 3.11 10.23
CA THR A 65 3.16 2.66 10.11
C THR A 65 2.28 3.90 10.07
N ASP A 66 1.57 4.08 8.95
CA ASP A 66 0.62 5.19 8.79
C ASP A 66 -0.80 4.61 8.89
N ASP A 67 -1.42 4.75 10.03
CA ASP A 67 -2.78 4.32 10.28
C ASP A 67 -3.69 5.49 10.67
N SER A 68 -3.28 6.70 10.29
CA SER A 68 -4.02 7.93 10.58
C SER A 68 -4.23 8.77 9.33
N THR A 69 -3.17 9.27 8.66
CA THR A 69 -3.34 10.14 7.49
C THR A 69 -3.92 9.39 6.29
N ALA A 70 -3.53 8.13 6.10
CA ALA A 70 -4.05 7.30 5.01
C ALA A 70 -5.44 6.73 5.32
N LYS A 71 -5.76 6.57 6.60
CA LYS A 71 -6.98 5.90 7.03
C LYS A 71 -8.23 6.61 6.49
N ASN A 72 -9.19 5.81 6.04
CA ASN A 72 -10.48 6.24 5.52
C ASN A 72 -10.40 6.95 4.15
N LYS A 73 -9.26 6.92 3.48
CA LYS A 73 -9.15 7.51 2.15
C LYS A 73 -9.35 6.45 1.07
N ASN A 74 -9.95 6.85 -0.03
CA ASN A 74 -10.07 6.01 -1.22
C ASN A 74 -8.90 6.25 -2.17
N GLU A 75 -8.29 7.43 -2.10
CA GLU A 75 -7.08 7.75 -2.86
C GLU A 75 -6.14 8.53 -1.95
N TYR A 76 -4.87 8.21 -2.04
CA TYR A 76 -3.88 8.80 -1.15
C TYR A 76 -2.53 8.89 -1.84
N ASP A 77 -1.99 10.10 -1.89
CA ASP A 77 -0.62 10.34 -2.34
C ASP A 77 0.28 10.32 -1.11
N TYR A 78 1.08 9.27 -0.99
CA TYR A 78 1.96 9.17 0.17
C TYR A 78 3.32 9.78 -0.13
N SER A 79 3.94 10.31 0.92
CA SER A 79 5.28 10.87 0.87
C SER A 79 5.90 10.67 2.25
N TYR A 80 6.89 9.82 2.33
CA TYR A 80 7.50 9.47 3.61
C TYR A 80 9.01 9.66 3.53
N LEU A 81 9.58 10.33 4.54
CA LEU A 81 11.01 10.48 4.67
C LEU A 81 11.59 9.24 5.36
N LEU A 82 12.52 8.60 4.68
CA LEU A 82 13.27 7.46 5.22
C LEU A 82 14.71 7.92 5.48
N THR A 83 15.30 7.47 6.57
CA THR A 83 16.64 7.86 6.99
C THR A 83 17.47 6.63 7.27
N GLY A 84 18.78 6.84 7.48
CA GLY A 84 19.67 5.75 7.86
C GLY A 84 20.02 4.80 6.72
N ILE A 85 19.91 5.26 5.48
CA ILE A 85 20.24 4.44 4.30
C ILE A 85 21.75 4.48 4.11
N THR A 86 22.42 3.39 4.47
CA THR A 86 23.88 3.29 4.39
C THR A 86 24.35 2.35 3.27
N ALA A 87 23.43 1.59 2.70
CA ALA A 87 23.69 0.65 1.59
C ALA A 87 22.41 0.49 0.80
N ASN A 88 22.48 -0.15 -0.36
CA ASN A 88 21.29 -0.47 -1.14
C ASN A 88 20.29 -1.24 -0.27
N THR A 89 19.08 -0.75 -0.20
CA THR A 89 18.06 -1.24 0.73
C THR A 89 16.73 -1.42 0.00
N TYR A 90 16.14 -2.61 0.13
CA TYR A 90 14.77 -2.81 -0.32
C TYR A 90 13.79 -2.43 0.77
N ILE A 91 12.79 -1.66 0.41
CA ILE A 91 11.69 -1.30 1.29
C ILE A 91 10.44 -2.05 0.80
N VAL A 92 9.77 -2.71 1.73
CA VAL A 92 8.52 -3.41 1.47
C VAL A 92 7.39 -2.50 1.92
N ILE A 93 6.49 -2.17 1.00
CA ILE A 93 5.33 -1.33 1.27
C ILE A 93 4.11 -2.24 1.29
N ASP A 94 3.48 -2.34 2.44
CA ASP A 94 2.25 -3.10 2.62
C ASP A 94 1.11 -2.12 2.84
N VAL A 95 0.10 -2.19 1.99
CA VAL A 95 -1.09 -1.35 2.10
C VAL A 95 -2.28 -2.23 2.41
N TYR A 96 -3.04 -1.84 3.41
CA TYR A 96 -4.23 -2.57 3.87
C TYR A 96 -5.46 -1.71 3.69
N ASP A 97 -6.55 -2.31 3.23
CA ASP A 97 -7.84 -1.63 3.20
C ASP A 97 -8.76 -2.16 4.30
N GLN A 98 -9.90 -1.50 4.46
CA GLN A 98 -10.85 -1.86 5.52
C GLN A 98 -11.71 -3.07 5.17
N ALA A 99 -11.62 -3.56 3.95
CA ALA A 99 -12.33 -4.76 3.53
C ALA A 99 -11.49 -6.03 3.68
N GLY A 100 -10.29 -5.92 4.28
CA GLY A 100 -9.39 -7.05 4.47
C GLY A 100 -8.42 -7.27 3.33
N GLY A 101 -8.39 -6.38 2.35
CA GLY A 101 -7.45 -6.45 1.25
C GLY A 101 -6.06 -6.00 1.66
N LYS A 102 -5.06 -6.54 0.97
CA LYS A 102 -3.66 -6.18 1.18
C LYS A 102 -2.92 -6.23 -0.15
N ILE A 103 -2.07 -5.24 -0.39
CA ILE A 103 -1.17 -5.24 -1.53
C ILE A 103 0.23 -4.92 -1.04
N THR A 104 1.23 -5.56 -1.66
CA THR A 104 2.62 -5.41 -1.28
C THR A 104 3.44 -4.99 -2.48
N LYS A 105 4.35 -4.04 -2.28
CA LYS A 105 5.26 -3.57 -3.31
C LYS A 105 6.65 -3.42 -2.72
N ARG A 106 7.67 -3.79 -3.51
CA ARG A 106 9.08 -3.59 -3.14
C ARG A 106 9.61 -2.36 -3.86
N PHE A 107 10.46 -1.62 -3.17
CA PHE A 107 11.12 -0.44 -3.72
C PHE A 107 12.60 -0.47 -3.32
N LEU A 108 13.49 -0.29 -4.29
CA LEU A 108 14.93 -0.27 -4.02
C LEU A 108 15.40 1.16 -3.79
N ILE A 109 16.04 1.40 -2.65
CA ILE A 109 16.74 2.64 -2.39
C ILE A 109 18.23 2.37 -2.51
N LYS A 110 18.85 2.98 -3.50
CA LYS A 110 20.29 2.86 -3.73
C LYS A 110 21.03 3.85 -2.87
N LYS A 111 22.21 3.43 -2.43
CA LYS A 111 23.06 4.32 -1.68
C LYS A 111 23.89 5.19 -2.64
#